data_5d74ec1b12a42c18c26071783c2621e2
#
_entry.id   5d74ec1b12a42c18c26071783c2621e2
#
_cell.length_a   1.000
_cell.length_b   1.000
_cell.length_c   1.000
_cell.angle_alpha   90.00
_cell.angle_beta   90.00
_cell.angle_gamma   90.00
#
_symmetry.space_group_name_H-M   'P 1'
#
loop_
_entity.id
_entity.type
_entity.pdbx_description
1 polymer ?
#
loop_
_entity_poly.entity_id
_entity_poly.type
_entity_poly.pdbx_seq_one_letter_code
_entity_poly.pdbx_strand_id
1 'polypeptide(L)'
;MTPTRLTGYAHGGGCACKIPPGELEEAVRGLVGQSGENVLVGLDDGDDAAAVLVGDVAVLSTADFFTPVVDDAYDWGRIAAANALSDIYAMGGRPIVAINLIGWPRDVLPLELMTEVLRGGLAVGSEAGCPVIGGHSIDDPEPKYGMAVTGVADPNRLLRNDAAEPGLPLTLTKPLGVGLLNNRHKQTGEVFAEAVATMTRLNRDAAAAAVATGVRAATDVTGFGLLGHLHKMCRASKVGAVIDRAAVPVIEAARDALRDGYVSGGTRRNLDWVRPQLRTATDVTEDDLLLLADAQTSGGLLVVGELPGHPVIGHIVAGAGIDVR
;
A
#
# COMPACT_ATOMS: atom_id res chain seq x y z
N MET A 1 15.22 27.24 17.41
CA MET A 1 15.83 26.05 16.83
C MET A 1 15.02 25.69 15.59
N THR A 2 15.68 25.38 14.48
CA THR A 2 14.97 24.88 13.30
C THR A 2 14.33 23.54 13.67
N PRO A 3 13.05 23.29 13.32
CA PRO A 3 12.43 22.01 13.62
C PRO A 3 13.20 20.85 12.99
N THR A 4 13.35 19.75 13.70
CA THR A 4 13.99 18.54 13.18
C THR A 4 13.14 17.98 12.03
N ARG A 5 13.71 17.85 10.85
CA ARG A 5 13.06 17.25 9.70
C ARG A 5 13.34 15.75 9.66
N LEU A 6 12.37 14.93 10.06
CA LEU A 6 12.51 13.47 10.09
C LEU A 6 12.79 12.88 8.70
N THR A 7 12.21 13.45 7.65
CA THR A 7 12.43 13.02 6.26
C THR A 7 13.89 13.22 5.80
N GLY A 8 14.65 14.10 6.46
CA GLY A 8 16.08 14.31 6.19
C GLY A 8 16.97 13.14 6.63
N TYR A 9 16.49 12.28 7.52
CA TYR A 9 17.21 11.08 7.98
C TYR A 9 16.84 9.82 7.19
N ALA A 10 15.93 9.90 6.24
CA ALA A 10 15.50 8.80 5.39
C ALA A 10 16.28 8.83 4.06
N HIS A 11 16.90 7.72 3.65
CA HIS A 11 17.52 7.60 2.32
C HIS A 11 16.47 7.61 1.21
N GLY A 12 15.31 7.02 1.46
CA GLY A 12 14.19 6.98 0.53
C GLY A 12 12.93 7.67 1.09
N GLY A 13 11.78 7.37 0.53
CA GLY A 13 10.48 7.91 0.94
C GLY A 13 9.44 6.80 1.09
N GLY A 14 9.18 6.35 2.33
CA GLY A 14 8.11 5.41 2.63
C GLY A 14 8.14 4.12 1.81
N CYS A 15 6.99 3.67 1.34
CA CYS A 15 6.86 2.45 0.53
C CYS A 15 7.58 2.51 -0.83
N ALA A 16 8.01 3.70 -1.30
CA ALA A 16 8.86 3.84 -2.49
C ALA A 16 10.28 3.23 -2.33
N CYS A 17 10.67 2.84 -1.09
CA CYS A 17 11.93 2.17 -0.78
C CYS A 17 11.84 0.63 -0.85
N LYS A 18 10.69 0.05 -1.17
CA LYS A 18 10.57 -1.40 -1.35
C LYS A 18 11.59 -1.90 -2.37
N ILE A 19 12.12 -3.09 -2.13
CA ILE A 19 12.96 -3.80 -3.11
C ILE A 19 12.13 -3.96 -4.39
N PRO A 20 12.71 -3.69 -5.58
CA PRO A 20 11.99 -3.83 -6.83
C PRO A 20 11.32 -5.21 -6.95
N PRO A 21 10.07 -5.30 -7.45
CA PRO A 21 9.31 -6.55 -7.46
C PRO A 21 10.05 -7.71 -8.13
N GLY A 22 10.72 -7.45 -9.25
CA GLY A 22 11.47 -8.48 -9.97
C GLY A 22 12.66 -9.04 -9.17
N GLU A 23 13.38 -8.20 -8.42
CA GLU A 23 14.50 -8.61 -7.57
C GLU A 23 14.00 -9.43 -6.36
N LEU A 24 12.90 -8.97 -5.74
CA LEU A 24 12.30 -9.71 -4.63
C LEU A 24 11.77 -11.07 -5.07
N GLU A 25 11.08 -11.15 -6.22
CA GLU A 25 10.59 -12.41 -6.79
C GLU A 25 11.73 -13.39 -7.08
N GLU A 26 12.87 -12.88 -7.57
CA GLU A 26 14.06 -13.72 -7.78
C GLU A 26 14.62 -14.25 -6.46
N ALA A 27 14.71 -13.40 -5.44
CA ALA A 27 15.24 -13.78 -4.13
C ALA A 27 14.38 -14.86 -3.45
N VAL A 28 13.04 -14.82 -3.61
CA VAL A 28 12.13 -15.79 -2.96
C VAL A 28 11.81 -17.01 -3.82
N ARG A 29 12.15 -17.01 -5.12
CA ARG A 29 11.78 -18.07 -6.08
C ARG A 29 12.14 -19.49 -5.63
N GLY A 30 13.20 -19.66 -4.85
CA GLY A 30 13.62 -20.98 -4.33
C GLY A 30 12.99 -21.35 -2.98
N LEU A 31 12.22 -20.46 -2.38
CA LEU A 31 11.59 -20.64 -1.08
C LEU A 31 10.11 -21.00 -1.17
N VAL A 32 9.60 -20.99 -2.41
CA VAL A 32 8.20 -21.26 -2.75
C VAL A 32 7.92 -22.76 -2.62
N GLY A 33 6.73 -23.14 -2.16
CA GLY A 33 6.31 -24.55 -2.04
C GLY A 33 6.33 -25.09 -0.61
N GLN A 34 6.54 -24.25 0.41
CA GLN A 34 6.28 -24.64 1.82
C GLN A 34 4.78 -24.46 2.13
N SER A 35 3.93 -25.24 1.47
CA SER A 35 2.50 -25.27 1.76
C SER A 35 2.22 -26.37 2.79
N GLY A 36 1.66 -25.97 3.95
CA GLY A 36 1.04 -26.91 4.91
C GLY A 36 -0.44 -27.11 4.57
N GLU A 37 -1.06 -28.18 5.07
CA GLU A 37 -2.50 -28.47 4.85
C GLU A 37 -3.44 -27.32 5.23
N ASN A 38 -3.00 -26.42 6.12
CA ASN A 38 -3.80 -25.30 6.63
C ASN A 38 -3.39 -23.93 6.03
N VAL A 39 -2.45 -23.88 5.08
CA VAL A 39 -2.06 -22.62 4.43
C VAL A 39 -3.10 -22.26 3.38
N LEU A 40 -3.76 -21.12 3.57
CA LEU A 40 -4.76 -20.59 2.64
C LEU A 40 -4.13 -19.61 1.63
N VAL A 41 -3.15 -18.83 2.10
CA VAL A 41 -2.39 -17.86 1.30
C VAL A 41 -0.95 -17.87 1.78
N GLY A 42 -0.02 -18.12 0.86
CA GLY A 42 1.42 -18.25 1.12
C GLY A 42 2.27 -17.34 0.23
N LEU A 43 3.58 -17.59 0.20
CA LEU A 43 4.54 -16.80 -0.60
C LEU A 43 4.29 -16.89 -2.12
N ASP A 44 3.68 -17.98 -2.59
CA ASP A 44 3.41 -18.22 -4.01
C ASP A 44 2.30 -17.34 -4.56
N ASP A 45 1.36 -16.99 -3.69
CA ASP A 45 0.17 -16.24 -4.07
C ASP A 45 0.49 -14.75 -4.28
N GLY A 46 1.50 -14.22 -3.56
CA GLY A 46 1.91 -12.81 -3.66
C GLY A 46 0.84 -11.84 -3.20
N ASP A 47 -0.04 -12.28 -2.30
CA ASP A 47 -1.12 -11.51 -1.69
C ASP A 47 -0.60 -10.55 -0.62
N ASP A 48 -1.48 -9.74 -0.04
CA ASP A 48 -1.12 -8.66 0.89
C ASP A 48 -0.72 -9.20 2.28
N ALA A 49 -1.34 -10.31 2.73
CA ALA A 49 -0.96 -10.97 3.98
C ALA A 49 -0.93 -12.50 3.83
N ALA A 50 -0.12 -13.16 4.66
CA ALA A 50 -0.19 -14.61 4.81
C ALA A 50 -1.48 -15.03 5.54
N ALA A 51 -2.08 -16.17 5.16
CA ALA A 51 -3.29 -16.69 5.78
C ALA A 51 -3.18 -18.17 6.08
N VAL A 52 -3.54 -18.56 7.31
CA VAL A 52 -3.62 -19.94 7.74
C VAL A 52 -4.97 -20.26 8.38
N LEU A 53 -5.49 -21.45 8.14
CA LEU A 53 -6.72 -21.92 8.77
C LEU A 53 -6.44 -22.42 10.19
N VAL A 54 -7.16 -21.86 11.17
CA VAL A 54 -7.10 -22.28 12.57
C VAL A 54 -8.55 -22.52 13.06
N GLY A 55 -8.93 -23.78 13.19
CA GLY A 55 -10.35 -24.10 13.39
C GLY A 55 -11.18 -23.65 12.20
N ASP A 56 -12.18 -22.81 12.45
CA ASP A 56 -13.10 -22.28 11.44
C ASP A 56 -12.73 -20.85 10.99
N VAL A 57 -11.55 -20.34 11.35
CA VAL A 57 -11.13 -18.96 11.13
C VAL A 57 -9.85 -18.92 10.32
N ALA A 58 -9.77 -18.04 9.34
CA ALA A 58 -8.51 -17.65 8.70
C ALA A 58 -7.77 -16.65 9.63
N VAL A 59 -6.58 -17.03 10.08
CA VAL A 59 -5.66 -16.12 10.79
C VAL A 59 -4.75 -15.49 9.76
N LEU A 60 -4.75 -14.15 9.74
CA LEU A 60 -3.95 -13.32 8.84
C LEU A 60 -2.74 -12.76 9.58
N SER A 61 -1.59 -12.70 8.93
CA SER A 61 -0.37 -12.13 9.50
C SER A 61 0.39 -11.32 8.45
N THR A 62 0.72 -10.09 8.81
CA THR A 62 1.54 -9.18 8.00
C THR A 62 2.48 -8.36 8.85
N ALA A 63 3.48 -7.74 8.22
CA ALA A 63 4.36 -6.74 8.83
C ALA A 63 4.79 -5.72 7.78
N ASP A 64 4.54 -4.44 8.07
CA ASP A 64 4.99 -3.33 7.24
C ASP A 64 5.65 -2.25 8.10
N PHE A 65 6.81 -1.76 7.66
CA PHE A 65 7.53 -0.66 8.30
C PHE A 65 8.33 0.10 7.25
N PHE A 66 8.51 1.39 7.47
CA PHE A 66 9.22 2.26 6.53
C PHE A 66 9.81 3.51 7.21
N THR A 67 10.63 4.22 6.47
CA THR A 67 11.27 5.47 6.88
C THR A 67 10.28 6.64 6.83
N PRO A 68 10.54 7.76 7.54
CA PRO A 68 9.63 8.92 7.53
C PRO A 68 9.24 9.41 6.14
N VAL A 69 7.96 9.64 5.94
CA VAL A 69 7.37 10.25 4.72
C VAL A 69 6.90 11.68 4.97
N VAL A 70 6.74 12.06 6.24
CA VAL A 70 6.43 13.41 6.71
C VAL A 70 7.35 13.77 7.88
N ASP A 71 7.51 15.07 8.16
CA ASP A 71 8.38 15.55 9.23
C ASP A 71 7.68 15.58 10.61
N ASP A 72 6.34 15.61 10.63
CA ASP A 72 5.58 15.46 11.87
C ASP A 72 5.64 14.01 12.37
N ALA A 73 6.17 13.81 13.57
CA ALA A 73 6.41 12.50 14.15
C ALA A 73 5.10 11.75 14.45
N TYR A 74 4.09 12.46 14.95
CA TYR A 74 2.79 11.87 15.24
C TYR A 74 2.07 11.43 13.97
N ASP A 75 2.07 12.27 12.93
CA ASP A 75 1.47 11.92 11.64
C ASP A 75 2.21 10.78 10.94
N TRP A 76 3.56 10.73 11.01
CA TRP A 76 4.30 9.58 10.50
C TRP A 76 3.88 8.29 11.22
N GLY A 77 3.72 8.34 12.55
CA GLY A 77 3.21 7.21 13.33
C GLY A 77 1.83 6.75 12.89
N ARG A 78 0.90 7.70 12.66
CA ARG A 78 -0.45 7.42 12.13
C ARG A 78 -0.42 6.76 10.75
N ILE A 79 0.38 7.31 9.84
CA ILE A 79 0.51 6.81 8.46
C ILE A 79 1.06 5.37 8.47
N ALA A 80 2.10 5.12 9.27
CA ALA A 80 2.72 3.80 9.34
C ALA A 80 1.76 2.74 9.91
N ALA A 81 0.99 3.08 10.92
CA ALA A 81 -0.04 2.20 11.48
C ALA A 81 -1.17 1.93 10.49
N ALA A 82 -1.70 2.98 9.83
CA ALA A 82 -2.75 2.83 8.82
C ALA A 82 -2.30 1.94 7.66
N ASN A 83 -1.03 2.06 7.23
CA ASN A 83 -0.44 1.24 6.19
C ASN A 83 -0.31 -0.23 6.63
N ALA A 84 0.21 -0.51 7.82
CA ALA A 84 0.38 -1.89 8.30
C ALA A 84 -0.95 -2.61 8.55
N LEU A 85 -2.01 -1.88 8.95
CA LEU A 85 -3.36 -2.42 9.10
C LEU A 85 -4.03 -2.70 7.75
N SER A 86 -3.59 -2.05 6.69
CA SER A 86 -4.22 -2.08 5.36
C SER A 86 -4.20 -3.48 4.74
N ASP A 87 -3.12 -4.23 4.88
CA ASP A 87 -3.00 -5.59 4.36
C ASP A 87 -4.10 -6.51 4.91
N ILE A 88 -4.43 -6.38 6.20
CA ILE A 88 -5.51 -7.15 6.82
C ILE A 88 -6.86 -6.77 6.18
N TYR A 89 -7.09 -5.48 5.95
CA TYR A 89 -8.31 -5.01 5.28
C TYR A 89 -8.37 -5.44 3.82
N ALA A 90 -7.23 -5.39 3.10
CA ALA A 90 -7.14 -5.84 1.70
C ALA A 90 -7.51 -7.31 1.53
N MET A 91 -7.23 -8.14 2.54
CA MET A 91 -7.65 -9.55 2.60
C MET A 91 -9.10 -9.77 3.07
N GLY A 92 -9.89 -8.71 3.30
CA GLY A 92 -11.25 -8.80 3.83
C GLY A 92 -11.32 -9.13 5.32
N GLY A 93 -10.20 -9.00 6.03
CA GLY A 93 -10.06 -9.35 7.44
C GLY A 93 -10.32 -8.18 8.39
N ARG A 94 -10.35 -8.52 9.68
CA ARG A 94 -10.41 -7.59 10.80
C ARG A 94 -9.13 -7.74 11.64
N PRO A 95 -8.33 -6.69 11.84
CA PRO A 95 -7.16 -6.74 12.72
C PRO A 95 -7.60 -6.98 14.17
N ILE A 96 -6.84 -7.81 14.90
CA ILE A 96 -7.15 -8.17 16.29
C ILE A 96 -6.08 -7.79 17.28
N VAL A 97 -4.82 -7.71 16.83
CA VAL A 97 -3.68 -7.29 17.64
C VAL A 97 -2.56 -6.80 16.73
N ALA A 98 -1.85 -5.79 17.19
CA ALA A 98 -0.63 -5.30 16.55
C ALA A 98 0.51 -5.16 17.56
N ILE A 99 1.74 -5.25 17.06
CA ILE A 99 2.96 -4.95 17.79
C ILE A 99 3.82 -3.96 17.01
N ASN A 100 4.46 -3.04 17.72
CA ASN A 100 5.33 -2.02 17.11
C ASN A 100 6.64 -2.63 16.61
N LEU A 101 7.12 -2.16 15.46
CA LEU A 101 8.45 -2.39 14.93
C LEU A 101 9.13 -1.04 14.77
N ILE A 102 10.24 -0.79 15.49
CA ILE A 102 10.91 0.50 15.47
C ILE A 102 12.43 0.37 15.40
N GLY A 103 13.04 1.01 14.41
CA GLY A 103 14.46 1.35 14.35
C GLY A 103 14.63 2.82 14.68
N TRP A 104 15.56 3.16 15.58
CA TRP A 104 15.71 4.55 16.02
C TRP A 104 17.17 4.94 16.20
N PRO A 105 17.64 6.05 15.59
CA PRO A 105 19.00 6.55 15.76
C PRO A 105 19.11 7.35 17.09
N ARG A 106 19.18 6.64 18.19
CA ARG A 106 19.07 7.18 19.56
C ARG A 106 20.12 8.25 19.91
N ASP A 107 21.29 8.20 19.24
CA ASP A 107 22.37 9.18 19.48
C ASP A 107 22.18 10.46 18.64
N VAL A 108 21.20 10.48 17.73
CA VAL A 108 20.97 11.56 16.76
C VAL A 108 19.59 12.20 16.93
N LEU A 109 18.55 11.38 17.13
CA LEU A 109 17.18 11.84 17.28
C LEU A 109 16.71 11.70 18.74
N PRO A 110 16.05 12.74 19.32
CA PRO A 110 15.55 12.69 20.69
C PRO A 110 14.44 11.64 20.84
N LEU A 111 14.38 10.98 22.01
CA LEU A 111 13.39 9.94 22.32
C LEU A 111 11.96 10.48 22.38
N GLU A 112 11.79 11.78 22.62
CA GLU A 112 10.51 12.47 22.62
C GLU A 112 9.84 12.36 21.24
N LEU A 113 10.60 12.46 20.14
CA LEU A 113 10.06 12.26 18.79
C LEU A 113 9.63 10.80 18.57
N MET A 114 10.40 9.83 19.08
CA MET A 114 10.00 8.42 19.06
C MET A 114 8.69 8.20 19.82
N THR A 115 8.53 8.86 20.97
CA THR A 115 7.28 8.80 21.74
C THR A 115 6.09 9.32 20.94
N GLU A 116 6.25 10.44 20.19
CA GLU A 116 5.18 10.97 19.34
C GLU A 116 4.84 10.01 18.18
N VAL A 117 5.83 9.37 17.57
CA VAL A 117 5.60 8.32 16.54
C VAL A 117 4.75 7.19 17.12
N LEU A 118 5.13 6.65 18.27
CA LEU A 118 4.40 5.58 18.94
C LEU A 118 2.97 6.01 19.34
N ARG A 119 2.79 7.26 19.80
CA ARG A 119 1.45 7.81 20.10
C ARG A 119 0.57 7.88 18.87
N GLY A 120 1.12 8.28 17.72
CA GLY A 120 0.43 8.27 16.43
C GLY A 120 -0.05 6.87 16.06
N GLY A 121 0.83 5.88 16.19
CA GLY A 121 0.50 4.47 15.95
C GLY A 121 -0.59 3.93 16.88
N LEU A 122 -0.49 4.23 18.18
CA LEU A 122 -1.51 3.86 19.17
C LEU A 122 -2.88 4.49 18.87
N ALA A 123 -2.91 5.75 18.42
CA ALA A 123 -4.16 6.43 18.08
C ALA A 123 -4.90 5.72 16.93
N VAL A 124 -4.18 5.35 15.88
CA VAL A 124 -4.77 4.61 14.74
C VAL A 124 -5.14 3.18 15.14
N GLY A 125 -4.33 2.50 15.93
CA GLY A 125 -4.69 1.19 16.50
C GLY A 125 -6.01 1.25 17.29
N SER A 126 -6.19 2.29 18.10
CA SER A 126 -7.43 2.53 18.85
C SER A 126 -8.62 2.80 17.92
N GLU A 127 -8.45 3.63 16.89
CA GLU A 127 -9.48 3.89 15.86
C GLU A 127 -9.89 2.61 15.12
N ALA A 128 -8.93 1.75 14.83
CA ALA A 128 -9.14 0.47 14.17
C ALA A 128 -9.80 -0.59 15.09
N GLY A 129 -9.88 -0.35 16.40
CA GLY A 129 -10.25 -1.37 17.37
C GLY A 129 -9.21 -2.50 17.49
N CYS A 130 -7.96 -2.22 17.14
CA CYS A 130 -6.82 -3.14 17.15
C CYS A 130 -5.85 -2.72 18.25
N PRO A 131 -5.81 -3.41 19.41
CA PRO A 131 -4.88 -3.07 20.48
C PRO A 131 -3.42 -3.26 20.03
N VAL A 132 -2.60 -2.24 20.29
CA VAL A 132 -1.15 -2.29 20.04
C VAL A 132 -0.48 -2.56 21.39
N ILE A 133 -0.05 -3.80 21.63
CA ILE A 133 0.26 -4.30 22.98
C ILE A 133 1.68 -4.87 23.13
N GLY A 134 2.56 -4.60 22.19
CA GLY A 134 3.94 -5.07 22.26
C GLY A 134 4.80 -4.44 21.18
N GLY A 135 5.98 -5.00 20.98
CA GLY A 135 6.85 -4.57 19.91
C GLY A 135 8.31 -4.98 20.06
N HIS A 136 9.08 -4.59 19.07
CA HIS A 136 10.53 -4.74 19.03
C HIS A 136 11.20 -3.43 18.65
N SER A 137 12.33 -3.11 19.25
CA SER A 137 13.10 -1.90 18.96
C SER A 137 14.57 -2.23 18.74
N ILE A 138 15.19 -1.56 17.79
CA ILE A 138 16.63 -1.64 17.50
C ILE A 138 17.24 -0.25 17.41
N ASP A 139 18.51 -0.14 17.74
CA ASP A 139 19.33 1.05 17.42
C ASP A 139 19.69 0.97 15.93
N ASP A 140 19.21 1.91 15.11
CA ASP A 140 19.37 1.91 13.66
C ASP A 140 19.70 3.33 13.20
N PRO A 141 20.71 3.54 12.35
CA PRO A 141 21.10 4.88 11.91
C PRO A 141 20.01 5.60 11.12
N GLU A 142 19.02 4.87 10.61
CA GLU A 142 17.89 5.41 9.87
C GLU A 142 16.59 5.12 10.62
N PRO A 143 15.78 6.15 10.98
CA PRO A 143 14.54 5.91 11.69
C PRO A 143 13.55 5.12 10.83
N LYS A 144 13.00 4.05 11.39
CA LYS A 144 12.00 3.17 10.76
C LYS A 144 10.89 2.90 11.76
N TYR A 145 9.66 2.91 11.30
CA TYR A 145 8.52 2.56 12.13
C TYR A 145 7.43 1.86 11.32
N GLY A 146 6.77 0.95 11.95
CA GLY A 146 5.61 0.22 11.47
C GLY A 146 5.11 -0.78 12.48
N MET A 147 4.34 -1.76 12.01
CA MET A 147 3.74 -2.76 12.87
C MET A 147 3.77 -4.14 12.21
N ALA A 148 3.84 -5.18 13.05
CA ALA A 148 3.34 -6.49 12.67
C ALA A 148 1.90 -6.61 13.17
N VAL A 149 0.99 -7.05 12.29
CA VAL A 149 -0.45 -7.10 12.55
C VAL A 149 -0.96 -8.51 12.35
N THR A 150 -1.72 -8.98 13.34
CA THR A 150 -2.50 -10.22 13.22
C THR A 150 -3.97 -9.86 13.08
N GLY A 151 -4.63 -10.51 12.11
CA GLY A 151 -6.06 -10.35 11.86
C GLY A 151 -6.77 -11.68 11.75
N VAL A 152 -8.09 -11.62 11.62
CA VAL A 152 -8.94 -12.77 11.37
C VAL A 152 -9.94 -12.47 10.25
N ALA A 153 -10.28 -13.50 9.47
CA ALA A 153 -11.27 -13.43 8.41
C ALA A 153 -12.08 -14.71 8.31
N ASP A 154 -13.21 -14.68 7.61
CA ASP A 154 -13.92 -15.87 7.16
C ASP A 154 -13.10 -16.52 6.03
N PRO A 155 -12.66 -17.78 6.17
CA PRO A 155 -11.83 -18.44 5.16
C PRO A 155 -12.52 -18.59 3.79
N ASN A 156 -13.87 -18.52 3.75
CA ASN A 156 -14.65 -18.61 2.51
C ASN A 156 -14.87 -17.24 1.84
N ARG A 157 -14.46 -16.15 2.50
CA ARG A 157 -14.72 -14.76 2.06
C ARG A 157 -13.45 -13.91 2.02
N LEU A 158 -12.29 -14.55 1.92
CA LEU A 158 -11.02 -13.85 1.70
C LEU A 158 -11.07 -13.09 0.37
N LEU A 159 -10.61 -11.85 0.39
CA LEU A 159 -10.29 -11.09 -0.82
C LEU A 159 -8.88 -11.49 -1.26
N ARG A 160 -8.70 -11.82 -2.54
CA ARG A 160 -7.44 -12.40 -3.02
C ARG A 160 -6.97 -11.76 -4.31
N ASN A 161 -5.69 -11.73 -4.53
CA ASN A 161 -5.09 -11.25 -5.78
C ASN A 161 -5.37 -12.16 -6.99
N ASP A 162 -5.62 -13.45 -6.77
CA ASP A 162 -5.81 -14.47 -7.81
C ASP A 162 -7.28 -14.72 -8.19
N ALA A 163 -8.21 -13.90 -7.68
CA ALA A 163 -9.65 -14.09 -7.84
C ALA A 163 -10.34 -13.07 -8.77
N ALA A 164 -9.58 -12.32 -9.57
CA ALA A 164 -10.15 -11.37 -10.52
C ALA A 164 -10.76 -12.09 -11.74
N GLU A 165 -11.99 -11.71 -12.13
CA GLU A 165 -12.72 -12.32 -13.23
C GLU A 165 -12.98 -11.31 -14.36
N PRO A 166 -12.87 -11.74 -15.65
CA PRO A 166 -13.17 -10.87 -16.78
C PRO A 166 -14.60 -10.34 -16.78
N GLY A 167 -14.76 -9.08 -17.20
CA GLY A 167 -16.06 -8.39 -17.27
C GLY A 167 -16.42 -7.59 -16.02
N LEU A 168 -15.70 -7.81 -14.91
CA LEU A 168 -15.96 -7.07 -13.67
C LEU A 168 -15.27 -5.69 -13.70
N PRO A 169 -15.91 -4.64 -13.11
CA PRO A 169 -15.31 -3.32 -13.00
C PRO A 169 -14.15 -3.29 -12.00
N LEU A 170 -13.29 -2.28 -12.14
CA LEU A 170 -12.22 -1.95 -11.20
C LEU A 170 -12.57 -0.67 -10.45
N THR A 171 -12.58 -0.71 -9.14
CA THR A 171 -12.84 0.45 -8.26
C THR A 171 -11.59 0.79 -7.47
N LEU A 172 -11.27 2.09 -7.33
CA LEU A 172 -10.19 2.59 -6.49
C LEU A 172 -10.74 3.45 -5.35
N THR A 173 -10.32 3.18 -4.11
CA THR A 173 -10.99 3.76 -2.92
C THR A 173 -10.30 5.00 -2.33
N LYS A 174 -9.08 5.32 -2.73
CA LYS A 174 -8.37 6.57 -2.39
C LYS A 174 -7.69 7.15 -3.64
N PRO A 175 -7.49 8.48 -3.70
CA PRO A 175 -6.78 9.10 -4.82
C PRO A 175 -5.30 8.72 -4.82
N LEU A 176 -4.68 8.78 -6.02
CA LEU A 176 -3.24 8.68 -6.22
C LEU A 176 -2.52 10.01 -5.99
N GLY A 177 -1.19 9.95 -5.93
CA GLY A 177 -0.32 11.11 -5.93
C GLY A 177 0.41 11.38 -4.61
N VAL A 178 0.19 10.55 -3.58
CA VAL A 178 0.88 10.75 -2.28
C VAL A 178 2.40 10.57 -2.41
N GLY A 179 2.88 9.72 -3.31
CA GLY A 179 4.32 9.53 -3.52
C GLY A 179 5.01 10.76 -4.11
N LEU A 180 4.39 11.40 -5.10
CA LEU A 180 4.83 12.68 -5.68
C LEU A 180 4.88 13.79 -4.61
N LEU A 181 3.83 13.88 -3.79
CA LEU A 181 3.71 14.89 -2.74
C LEU A 181 4.68 14.64 -1.58
N ASN A 182 4.90 13.39 -1.18
CA ASN A 182 5.90 13.02 -0.18
C ASN A 182 7.33 13.35 -0.66
N ASN A 183 7.61 13.14 -1.95
CA ASN A 183 8.91 13.50 -2.53
C ASN A 183 9.10 15.03 -2.58
N ARG A 184 8.07 15.80 -2.94
CA ARG A 184 8.09 17.26 -2.89
C ARG A 184 8.25 17.74 -1.44
N HIS A 185 7.48 17.20 -0.49
CA HIS A 185 7.63 17.50 0.93
C HIS A 185 9.07 17.26 1.41
N LYS A 186 9.65 16.11 1.10
CA LYS A 186 11.03 15.78 1.49
C LYS A 186 12.04 16.81 0.98
N GLN A 187 11.88 17.30 -0.25
CA GLN A 187 12.82 18.25 -0.87
C GLN A 187 12.61 19.69 -0.40
N THR A 188 11.34 20.10 -0.19
CA THR A 188 10.99 21.50 0.04
C THR A 188 10.57 21.82 1.48
N GLY A 189 10.08 20.84 2.23
CA GLY A 189 9.43 21.03 3.52
C GLY A 189 7.95 21.46 3.42
N GLU A 190 7.40 21.58 2.20
CA GLU A 190 5.99 21.92 2.00
C GLU A 190 5.08 20.80 2.52
N VAL A 191 4.06 21.13 3.31
CA VAL A 191 3.13 20.15 3.90
C VAL A 191 1.84 20.08 3.09
N PHE A 192 1.45 18.87 2.71
CA PHE A 192 0.24 18.59 1.96
C PHE A 192 -0.79 17.89 2.85
N ALA A 193 -1.67 18.68 3.46
CA ALA A 193 -2.66 18.17 4.42
C ALA A 193 -3.58 17.09 3.82
N GLU A 194 -3.95 17.20 2.54
CA GLU A 194 -4.78 16.21 1.85
C GLU A 194 -4.04 14.87 1.68
N ALA A 195 -2.72 14.91 1.40
CA ALA A 195 -1.91 13.69 1.33
C ALA A 195 -1.82 13.00 2.70
N VAL A 196 -1.58 13.76 3.77
CA VAL A 196 -1.57 13.24 5.15
C VAL A 196 -2.93 12.63 5.50
N ALA A 197 -4.03 13.33 5.23
CA ALA A 197 -5.39 12.83 5.47
C ALA A 197 -5.69 11.55 4.68
N THR A 198 -5.23 11.47 3.43
CA THR A 198 -5.37 10.27 2.58
C THR A 198 -4.60 9.09 3.16
N MET A 199 -3.34 9.29 3.57
CA MET A 199 -2.49 8.24 4.11
C MET A 199 -2.93 7.76 5.51
N THR A 200 -3.51 8.63 6.34
CA THR A 200 -3.97 8.28 7.69
C THR A 200 -5.35 7.63 7.72
N ARG A 201 -6.13 7.72 6.63
CA ARG A 201 -7.46 7.12 6.54
C ARG A 201 -7.36 5.60 6.44
N LEU A 202 -8.08 4.88 7.33
CA LEU A 202 -8.15 3.42 7.30
C LEU A 202 -8.91 2.91 6.06
N ASN A 203 -8.50 1.76 5.54
CA ASN A 203 -9.21 1.05 4.46
C ASN A 203 -10.35 0.17 4.99
N ARG A 204 -10.65 0.21 6.30
CA ARG A 204 -11.65 -0.60 6.99
C ARG A 204 -13.02 -0.58 6.34
N ASP A 205 -13.57 0.61 6.09
CA ASP A 205 -14.96 0.75 5.62
C ASP A 205 -15.09 0.30 4.16
N ALA A 206 -14.08 0.55 3.34
CA ALA A 206 -14.00 0.06 1.95
C ALA A 206 -13.90 -1.48 1.91
N ALA A 207 -13.08 -2.07 2.77
CA ALA A 207 -12.97 -3.53 2.89
C ALA A 207 -14.29 -4.17 3.35
N ALA A 208 -14.93 -3.58 4.36
CA ALA A 208 -16.24 -4.06 4.83
C ALA A 208 -17.32 -4.00 3.72
N ALA A 209 -17.33 -2.92 2.92
CA ALA A 209 -18.20 -2.79 1.77
C ALA A 209 -17.90 -3.85 0.69
N ALA A 210 -16.62 -4.09 0.38
CA ALA A 210 -16.20 -5.11 -0.58
C ALA A 210 -16.66 -6.52 -0.15
N VAL A 211 -16.42 -6.88 1.11
CA VAL A 211 -16.91 -8.16 1.66
C VAL A 211 -18.43 -8.26 1.64
N ALA A 212 -19.16 -7.17 1.99
CA ALA A 212 -20.61 -7.15 2.02
C ALA A 212 -21.25 -7.30 0.62
N THR A 213 -20.60 -6.75 -0.42
CA THR A 213 -21.07 -6.85 -1.82
C THR A 213 -20.64 -8.15 -2.52
N GLY A 214 -19.92 -9.03 -1.84
CA GLY A 214 -19.50 -10.33 -2.39
C GLY A 214 -18.30 -10.24 -3.34
N VAL A 215 -17.55 -9.16 -3.31
CA VAL A 215 -16.27 -9.03 -4.01
C VAL A 215 -15.34 -10.17 -3.57
N ARG A 216 -14.53 -10.67 -4.51
CA ARG A 216 -13.58 -11.75 -4.26
C ARG A 216 -12.12 -11.34 -4.46
N ALA A 217 -11.87 -10.28 -5.23
CA ALA A 217 -10.51 -9.84 -5.53
C ALA A 217 -10.30 -8.38 -5.13
N ALA A 218 -9.29 -8.16 -4.33
CA ALA A 218 -8.81 -6.83 -3.94
C ALA A 218 -7.32 -6.89 -3.56
N THR A 219 -6.66 -5.75 -3.60
CA THR A 219 -5.34 -5.48 -3.02
C THR A 219 -5.29 -4.03 -2.57
N ASP A 220 -4.40 -3.66 -1.65
CA ASP A 220 -4.14 -2.26 -1.42
C ASP A 220 -3.09 -1.70 -2.41
N VAL A 221 -3.19 -0.42 -2.71
CA VAL A 221 -2.26 0.24 -3.63
C VAL A 221 -1.18 0.95 -2.83
N THR A 222 0.01 0.37 -2.79
CA THR A 222 1.13 0.88 -2.02
C THR A 222 2.39 1.11 -2.89
N GLY A 223 3.53 0.60 -2.50
CA GLY A 223 4.84 0.95 -3.06
C GLY A 223 5.04 0.67 -4.55
N PHE A 224 4.26 -0.23 -5.16
CA PHE A 224 4.36 -0.53 -6.59
C PHE A 224 3.45 0.34 -7.48
N GLY A 225 2.66 1.25 -6.87
CA GLY A 225 1.71 2.08 -7.58
C GLY A 225 0.51 1.30 -8.14
N LEU A 226 -0.47 2.01 -8.67
CA LEU A 226 -1.67 1.37 -9.22
C LEU A 226 -1.33 0.34 -10.31
N LEU A 227 -0.50 0.70 -11.27
CA LEU A 227 -0.15 -0.19 -12.39
C LEU A 227 0.59 -1.45 -11.92
N GLY A 228 1.48 -1.31 -10.93
CA GLY A 228 2.24 -2.45 -10.42
C GLY A 228 1.36 -3.44 -9.64
N HIS A 229 0.48 -2.94 -8.74
CA HIS A 229 -0.45 -3.81 -8.02
C HIS A 229 -1.48 -4.46 -8.94
N LEU A 230 -2.03 -3.70 -9.91
CA LEU A 230 -2.93 -4.26 -10.93
C LEU A 230 -2.23 -5.33 -11.77
N HIS A 231 -0.96 -5.12 -12.15
CA HIS A 231 -0.18 -6.13 -12.89
C HIS A 231 -0.04 -7.42 -12.09
N LYS A 232 0.29 -7.34 -10.79
CA LYS A 232 0.36 -8.52 -9.92
C LYS A 232 -0.97 -9.27 -9.88
N MET A 233 -2.06 -8.56 -9.66
CA MET A 233 -3.42 -9.13 -9.64
C MET A 233 -3.78 -9.77 -10.98
N CYS A 234 -3.54 -9.10 -12.11
CA CYS A 234 -3.80 -9.65 -13.45
C CYS A 234 -3.01 -10.93 -13.71
N ARG A 235 -1.73 -10.95 -13.31
CA ARG A 235 -0.86 -12.11 -13.46
C ARG A 235 -1.34 -13.29 -12.60
N ALA A 236 -1.67 -13.06 -11.33
CA ALA A 236 -2.18 -14.09 -10.42
C ALA A 236 -3.49 -14.68 -10.92
N SER A 237 -4.41 -13.84 -11.39
CA SER A 237 -5.74 -14.23 -11.92
C SER A 237 -5.72 -14.69 -13.37
N LYS A 238 -4.59 -14.58 -14.08
CA LYS A 238 -4.45 -14.90 -15.52
C LYS A 238 -5.42 -14.12 -16.42
N VAL A 239 -5.56 -12.84 -16.14
CA VAL A 239 -6.45 -11.90 -16.83
C VAL A 239 -5.67 -10.66 -17.30
N GLY A 240 -6.32 -9.80 -18.07
CA GLY A 240 -5.87 -8.45 -18.39
C GLY A 240 -6.77 -7.40 -17.76
N ALA A 241 -6.42 -6.13 -17.93
CA ALA A 241 -7.24 -5.01 -17.47
C ALA A 241 -7.25 -3.85 -18.47
N VAL A 242 -8.30 -3.04 -18.39
CA VAL A 242 -8.39 -1.73 -19.06
C VAL A 242 -8.53 -0.67 -17.99
N ILE A 243 -7.71 0.36 -18.04
CA ILE A 243 -7.76 1.54 -17.15
C ILE A 243 -8.18 2.75 -17.99
N ASP A 244 -9.20 3.44 -17.51
CA ASP A 244 -9.54 4.80 -17.93
C ASP A 244 -8.80 5.80 -17.04
N ARG A 245 -7.68 6.37 -17.53
CA ARG A 245 -6.86 7.29 -16.76
C ARG A 245 -7.61 8.55 -16.30
N ALA A 246 -8.65 8.95 -17.04
CA ALA A 246 -9.45 10.13 -16.69
C ALA A 246 -10.38 9.86 -15.49
N ALA A 247 -10.74 8.60 -15.27
CA ALA A 247 -11.57 8.18 -14.13
C ALA A 247 -10.75 7.95 -12.84
N VAL A 248 -9.41 7.85 -12.94
CA VAL A 248 -8.56 7.64 -11.76
C VAL A 248 -8.52 8.90 -10.89
N PRO A 249 -8.95 8.83 -9.62
CA PRO A 249 -8.90 9.98 -8.74
C PRO A 249 -7.45 10.30 -8.36
N VAL A 250 -7.11 11.58 -8.38
CA VAL A 250 -5.76 12.09 -8.10
C VAL A 250 -5.86 13.31 -7.20
N ILE A 251 -4.97 13.42 -6.22
CA ILE A 251 -4.81 14.64 -5.43
C ILE A 251 -4.32 15.75 -6.37
N GLU A 252 -5.05 16.86 -6.46
CA GLU A 252 -4.79 17.93 -7.44
C GLU A 252 -3.33 18.42 -7.41
N ALA A 253 -2.81 18.69 -6.22
CA ALA A 253 -1.42 19.13 -6.03
C ALA A 253 -0.36 18.14 -6.54
N ALA A 254 -0.71 16.85 -6.73
CA ALA A 254 0.22 15.86 -7.26
C ALA A 254 0.52 16.08 -8.75
N ARG A 255 -0.43 16.65 -9.51
CA ARG A 255 -0.19 17.00 -10.92
C ARG A 255 0.84 18.13 -11.04
N ASP A 256 0.80 19.11 -10.13
CA ASP A 256 1.80 20.17 -10.06
C ASP A 256 3.16 19.60 -9.65
N ALA A 257 3.19 18.75 -8.62
CA ALA A 257 4.42 18.09 -8.19
C ALA A 257 5.06 17.26 -9.32
N LEU A 258 4.25 16.59 -10.14
CA LEU A 258 4.72 15.84 -11.32
C LEU A 258 5.33 16.78 -12.36
N ARG A 259 4.63 17.88 -12.73
CA ARG A 259 5.14 18.87 -13.67
C ARG A 259 6.44 19.54 -13.21
N ASP A 260 6.58 19.74 -11.90
CA ASP A 260 7.78 20.29 -11.27
C ASP A 260 8.91 19.26 -11.12
N GLY A 261 8.69 18.00 -11.55
CA GLY A 261 9.70 16.93 -11.59
C GLY A 261 9.90 16.17 -10.28
N TYR A 262 9.02 16.29 -9.30
CA TYR A 262 9.11 15.58 -8.01
C TYR A 262 8.75 14.09 -8.12
N VAL A 263 9.27 13.40 -9.13
CA VAL A 263 9.08 11.97 -9.35
C VAL A 263 10.13 11.16 -8.61
N SER A 264 9.71 10.26 -7.72
CA SER A 264 10.63 9.42 -6.97
C SER A 264 11.33 8.38 -7.84
N GLY A 265 12.51 7.92 -7.42
CA GLY A 265 13.18 6.80 -8.09
C GLY A 265 12.35 5.51 -8.02
N GLY A 266 11.55 5.32 -6.97
CA GLY A 266 10.61 4.21 -6.85
C GLY A 266 9.54 4.23 -7.93
N THR A 267 8.90 5.38 -8.15
CA THR A 267 7.89 5.58 -9.20
C THR A 267 8.45 5.26 -10.59
N ARG A 268 9.67 5.71 -10.91
CA ARG A 268 10.32 5.40 -12.20
C ARG A 268 10.59 3.90 -12.35
N ARG A 269 11.14 3.26 -11.32
CA ARG A 269 11.38 1.79 -11.35
C ARG A 269 10.06 1.00 -11.48
N ASN A 270 9.00 1.44 -10.85
CA ASN A 270 7.67 0.82 -11.00
C ASN A 270 7.20 0.87 -12.45
N LEU A 271 7.29 2.06 -13.07
CA LEU A 271 6.89 2.22 -14.48
C LEU A 271 7.76 1.37 -15.41
N ASP A 272 9.08 1.37 -15.22
CA ASP A 272 10.00 0.56 -16.04
C ASP A 272 9.68 -0.94 -15.93
N TRP A 273 9.37 -1.41 -14.71
CA TRP A 273 9.01 -2.81 -14.47
C TRP A 273 7.70 -3.22 -15.15
N VAL A 274 6.66 -2.38 -15.10
CA VAL A 274 5.35 -2.71 -15.65
C VAL A 274 5.23 -2.39 -17.15
N ARG A 275 6.06 -1.50 -17.69
CA ARG A 275 6.02 -1.00 -19.08
C ARG A 275 5.88 -2.09 -20.14
N PRO A 276 6.59 -3.24 -20.07
CA PRO A 276 6.45 -4.30 -21.07
C PRO A 276 5.05 -4.92 -21.12
N GLN A 277 4.23 -4.70 -20.11
CA GLN A 277 2.87 -5.23 -19.98
C GLN A 277 1.80 -4.20 -20.37
N LEU A 278 2.21 -2.97 -20.68
CA LEU A 278 1.29 -1.88 -21.01
C LEU A 278 1.03 -1.80 -22.52
N ARG A 279 -0.21 -1.54 -22.87
CA ARG A 279 -0.63 -1.02 -24.17
C ARG A 279 -1.31 0.32 -23.93
N THR A 280 -0.86 1.36 -24.58
CA THR A 280 -1.33 2.74 -24.35
C THR A 280 -2.03 3.29 -25.59
N ALA A 281 -3.12 4.03 -25.39
CA ALA A 281 -3.71 4.83 -26.45
C ALA A 281 -2.74 5.95 -26.87
N THR A 282 -2.93 6.49 -28.07
CA THR A 282 -1.98 7.46 -28.67
C THR A 282 -1.91 8.80 -27.95
N ASP A 283 -2.90 9.13 -27.14
CA ASP A 283 -3.01 10.35 -26.36
C ASP A 283 -2.58 10.18 -24.88
N VAL A 284 -2.15 8.98 -24.50
CA VAL A 284 -1.57 8.73 -23.16
C VAL A 284 -0.14 9.24 -23.13
N THR A 285 0.13 10.13 -22.21
CA THR A 285 1.45 10.75 -22.01
C THR A 285 2.32 9.97 -21.04
N GLU A 286 3.62 10.24 -21.03
CA GLU A 286 4.55 9.70 -20.02
C GLU A 286 4.16 10.17 -18.60
N ASP A 287 3.67 11.39 -18.45
CA ASP A 287 3.20 11.94 -17.17
C ASP A 287 1.98 11.18 -16.65
N ASP A 288 1.06 10.78 -17.52
CA ASP A 288 -0.07 9.93 -17.13
C ASP A 288 0.43 8.59 -16.58
N LEU A 289 1.39 7.96 -17.26
CA LEU A 289 1.96 6.69 -16.82
C LEU A 289 2.74 6.80 -15.50
N LEU A 290 3.52 7.88 -15.33
CA LEU A 290 4.23 8.15 -14.08
C LEU A 290 3.26 8.35 -12.92
N LEU A 291 2.14 9.04 -13.14
CA LEU A 291 1.10 9.24 -12.13
C LEU A 291 0.43 7.91 -11.72
N LEU A 292 0.11 7.06 -12.70
CA LEU A 292 -0.47 5.74 -12.46
C LEU A 292 0.52 4.75 -11.81
N ALA A 293 1.82 4.94 -12.03
CA ALA A 293 2.90 4.16 -11.40
C ALA A 293 3.41 4.77 -10.10
N ASP A 294 2.86 5.93 -9.66
CA ASP A 294 3.32 6.63 -8.46
C ASP A 294 3.26 5.74 -7.23
N ALA A 295 4.40 5.60 -6.56
CA ALA A 295 4.52 4.76 -5.37
C ALA A 295 3.70 5.34 -4.23
N GLN A 296 2.60 4.69 -3.86
CA GLN A 296 1.74 5.12 -2.77
C GLN A 296 2.26 4.65 -1.42
N THR A 297 1.95 5.40 -0.36
CA THR A 297 2.08 5.00 1.04
C THR A 297 0.69 5.02 1.64
N SER A 298 0.25 3.93 2.23
CA SER A 298 -1.10 3.78 2.79
C SER A 298 -2.20 4.21 1.80
N GLY A 299 -2.10 3.73 0.57
CA GLY A 299 -3.07 4.02 -0.49
C GLY A 299 -4.41 3.32 -0.28
N GLY A 300 -5.31 3.44 -1.26
CA GLY A 300 -6.62 2.84 -1.23
C GLY A 300 -6.63 1.38 -1.68
N LEU A 301 -7.76 0.73 -1.53
CA LEU A 301 -8.00 -0.59 -2.12
C LEU A 301 -8.27 -0.45 -3.61
N LEU A 302 -7.66 -1.34 -4.40
CA LEU A 302 -8.03 -1.66 -5.75
C LEU A 302 -8.92 -2.90 -5.68
N VAL A 303 -10.19 -2.74 -6.07
CA VAL A 303 -11.24 -3.76 -5.88
C VAL A 303 -11.79 -4.18 -7.23
N VAL A 304 -11.94 -5.47 -7.46
CA VAL A 304 -12.63 -6.03 -8.64
C VAL A 304 -14.11 -6.16 -8.32
N GLY A 305 -14.86 -5.12 -8.61
CA GLY A 305 -16.28 -4.94 -8.31
C GLY A 305 -16.62 -3.46 -8.14
N GLU A 306 -17.89 -3.13 -8.17
CA GLU A 306 -18.38 -1.79 -7.84
C GLU A 306 -18.51 -1.61 -6.33
N LEU A 307 -18.00 -0.50 -5.80
CA LEU A 307 -18.21 -0.08 -4.42
C LEU A 307 -18.95 1.27 -4.39
N PRO A 308 -20.09 1.35 -3.69
CA PRO A 308 -20.82 2.61 -3.57
C PRO A 308 -19.94 3.76 -3.03
N GLY A 309 -20.02 4.91 -3.70
CA GLY A 309 -19.25 6.11 -3.31
C GLY A 309 -17.80 6.13 -3.75
N HIS A 310 -17.33 5.13 -4.51
CA HIS A 310 -15.99 5.09 -5.05
C HIS A 310 -15.99 5.02 -6.59
N PRO A 311 -15.04 5.65 -7.28
CA PRO A 311 -15.01 5.67 -8.74
C PRO A 311 -14.63 4.30 -9.31
N VAL A 312 -15.33 3.91 -10.38
CA VAL A 312 -14.90 2.84 -11.29
C VAL A 312 -13.86 3.44 -12.22
N ILE A 313 -12.66 2.85 -12.22
CA ILE A 313 -11.49 3.34 -12.96
C ILE A 313 -11.14 2.47 -14.17
N GLY A 314 -11.91 1.43 -14.43
CA GLY A 314 -11.64 0.48 -15.50
C GLY A 314 -12.38 -0.82 -15.31
N HIS A 315 -11.91 -1.87 -15.97
CA HIS A 315 -12.49 -3.22 -15.85
C HIS A 315 -11.48 -4.31 -16.20
N ILE A 316 -11.75 -5.51 -15.71
CA ILE A 316 -10.98 -6.72 -16.01
C ILE A 316 -11.42 -7.27 -17.39
N VAL A 317 -10.45 -7.76 -18.17
CA VAL A 317 -10.68 -8.36 -19.50
C VAL A 317 -10.02 -9.75 -19.60
N ALA A 318 -10.51 -10.57 -20.51
CA ALA A 318 -9.81 -11.81 -20.86
C ALA A 318 -8.46 -11.50 -21.54
N GLY A 319 -7.48 -12.35 -21.34
CA GLY A 319 -6.14 -12.21 -21.91
C GLY A 319 -5.11 -11.75 -20.89
N ALA A 320 -4.10 -10.99 -21.29
CA ALA A 320 -3.02 -10.52 -20.43
C ALA A 320 -2.65 -9.07 -20.76
N GLY A 321 -1.96 -8.41 -19.85
CA GLY A 321 -1.51 -7.02 -19.97
C GLY A 321 -2.55 -6.01 -19.52
N ILE A 322 -2.16 -4.74 -19.56
CA ILE A 322 -2.98 -3.60 -19.10
C ILE A 322 -3.09 -2.60 -20.24
N ASP A 323 -4.31 -2.30 -20.65
CA ASP A 323 -4.62 -1.24 -21.62
C ASP A 323 -4.89 0.06 -20.86
N VAL A 324 -4.13 1.11 -21.12
CA VAL A 324 -4.34 2.46 -20.58
C VAL A 324 -4.93 3.35 -21.67
N ARG A 325 -6.07 3.96 -21.37
CA ARG A 325 -6.83 4.81 -22.30
C ARG A 325 -7.10 6.19 -21.72
#